data_8a66e864981f99d7e772f0b065857f92
#
_entry.id   8a66e864981f99d7e772f0b065857f92
#
_cell.length_a   1.000
_cell.length_b   1.000
_cell.length_c   1.000
_cell.angle_alpha   90.00
_cell.angle_beta   90.00
_cell.angle_gamma   90.00
#
_symmetry.space_group_name_H-M   'P 1'
#
loop_
_entity.id
_entity.type
_entity.pdbx_description
1 polymer ?
#
loop_
_entity_poly.entity_id
_entity_poly.type
_entity_poly.pdbx_seq_one_letter_code
_entity_poly.pdbx_strand_id
1 'polypeptide(L)'
;MTVQHEIKSQLAKLLATEDLIVEHKKVETAFFNVSSRVLTLPLWDKASNIVYDMLVGHEVGHALYTPDEEWWKRYKVPPSFVNIIEDVRIEKLMKRRYAGLSKSFYYGYQELNDDNFFSIDPDNLEEMGFADRINLHFKIGNFVEVPFLNDREREIVSMINATESFDDVLEAAHVLYEYCQELQDAKEKEELELKINANDLGFDGESSGGS
;
A
#
# COMPACT_ATOMS: atom_id res chain seq x y z
N MET A 1 -12.59 10.08 -23.34
CA MET A 1 -12.37 8.92 -24.25
C MET A 1 -12.73 7.66 -23.49
N THR A 2 -13.61 6.83 -24.02
CA THR A 2 -14.02 5.58 -23.38
C THR A 2 -12.85 4.59 -23.40
N VAL A 3 -12.54 4.00 -22.24
CA VAL A 3 -11.50 2.97 -22.16
C VAL A 3 -11.93 1.74 -22.94
N GLN A 4 -11.08 1.25 -23.81
CA GLN A 4 -11.35 0.03 -24.58
C GLN A 4 -10.90 -1.20 -23.77
N HIS A 5 -11.80 -1.79 -23.00
CA HIS A 5 -11.53 -2.90 -22.09
C HIS A 5 -10.89 -4.11 -22.79
N GLU A 6 -11.27 -4.39 -24.03
CA GLU A 6 -10.66 -5.48 -24.79
C GLU A 6 -9.17 -5.26 -25.03
N ILE A 7 -8.76 -4.02 -25.37
CA ILE A 7 -7.34 -3.68 -25.55
C ILE A 7 -6.57 -3.83 -24.24
N LYS A 8 -7.18 -3.44 -23.11
CA LYS A 8 -6.52 -3.60 -21.79
C LYS A 8 -6.38 -5.07 -21.40
N SER A 9 -7.34 -5.91 -21.74
CA SER A 9 -7.23 -7.36 -21.56
C SER A 9 -6.09 -7.95 -22.39
N GLN A 10 -5.94 -7.53 -23.64
CA GLN A 10 -4.85 -7.97 -24.51
C GLN A 10 -3.49 -7.48 -24.02
N LEU A 11 -3.42 -6.24 -23.53
CA LEU A 11 -2.21 -5.68 -22.93
C LEU A 11 -1.78 -6.49 -21.70
N ALA A 12 -2.71 -6.84 -20.82
CA ALA A 12 -2.43 -7.67 -19.65
C ALA A 12 -1.83 -9.02 -20.02
N LYS A 13 -2.43 -9.72 -20.97
CA LYS A 13 -1.95 -11.02 -21.47
C LYS A 13 -0.57 -10.92 -22.12
N LEU A 14 -0.34 -9.87 -22.90
CA LEU A 14 0.95 -9.62 -23.54
C LEU A 14 2.07 -9.37 -22.53
N LEU A 15 1.82 -8.52 -21.55
CA LEU A 15 2.79 -8.20 -20.51
C LEU A 15 3.07 -9.40 -19.59
N ALA A 16 2.04 -10.15 -19.23
CA ALA A 16 2.18 -11.34 -18.41
C ALA A 16 2.91 -12.50 -19.09
N THR A 17 3.00 -12.49 -20.44
CA THR A 17 3.55 -13.59 -21.24
C THR A 17 2.80 -14.91 -21.05
N GLU A 18 1.57 -14.84 -20.60
CA GLU A 18 0.65 -15.97 -20.42
C GLU A 18 -0.80 -15.56 -20.77
N ASP A 19 -1.66 -16.55 -21.02
CA ASP A 19 -3.07 -16.31 -21.30
C ASP A 19 -3.88 -16.20 -20.01
N LEU A 20 -3.83 -15.02 -19.39
CA LEU A 20 -4.60 -14.71 -18.19
C LEU A 20 -6.10 -14.68 -18.47
N ILE A 21 -6.91 -15.07 -17.48
CA ILE A 21 -8.33 -14.77 -17.47
C ILE A 21 -8.49 -13.32 -17.01
N VAL A 22 -9.04 -12.46 -17.84
CA VAL A 22 -9.28 -11.05 -17.53
C VAL A 22 -10.78 -10.79 -17.42
N GLU A 23 -11.20 -10.31 -16.26
CA GLU A 23 -12.59 -9.95 -15.97
C GLU A 23 -12.71 -8.45 -15.74
N HIS A 24 -13.83 -7.86 -16.19
CA HIS A 24 -14.18 -6.47 -15.89
C HIS A 24 -15.41 -6.46 -14.99
N LYS A 25 -15.28 -5.89 -13.79
CA LYS A 25 -16.35 -5.88 -12.77
C LYS A 25 -16.47 -4.52 -12.11
N LYS A 26 -17.61 -4.26 -11.48
CA LYS A 26 -17.80 -3.11 -10.60
C LYS A 26 -17.11 -3.38 -9.27
N VAL A 27 -15.82 -3.01 -9.20
CA VAL A 27 -14.96 -3.12 -8.02
C VAL A 27 -14.27 -1.79 -7.78
N GLU A 28 -13.80 -1.56 -6.57
CA GLU A 28 -13.15 -0.29 -6.20
C GLU A 28 -11.77 -0.14 -6.84
N THR A 29 -11.05 -1.23 -7.02
CA THR A 29 -9.71 -1.24 -7.62
C THR A 29 -9.48 -2.53 -8.40
N ALA A 30 -8.40 -2.57 -9.19
CA ALA A 30 -7.92 -3.79 -9.81
C ALA A 30 -7.33 -4.76 -8.77
N PHE A 31 -7.39 -6.05 -9.05
CA PHE A 31 -6.67 -7.07 -8.28
C PHE A 31 -6.40 -8.31 -9.12
N PHE A 32 -5.35 -9.04 -8.72
CA PHE A 32 -4.96 -10.30 -9.32
C PHE A 32 -4.99 -11.43 -8.29
N ASN A 33 -5.64 -12.54 -8.63
CA ASN A 33 -5.63 -13.74 -7.82
C ASN A 33 -4.51 -14.67 -8.31
N VAL A 34 -3.47 -14.83 -7.49
CA VAL A 34 -2.27 -15.62 -7.84
C VAL A 34 -2.58 -17.09 -8.02
N SER A 35 -3.54 -17.64 -7.27
CA SER A 35 -3.90 -19.07 -7.34
C SER A 35 -4.75 -19.37 -8.57
N SER A 36 -5.79 -18.58 -8.82
CA SER A 36 -6.72 -18.81 -9.95
C SER A 36 -6.23 -18.22 -11.27
N ARG A 37 -5.22 -17.36 -11.24
CA ARG A 37 -4.66 -16.64 -12.41
C ARG A 37 -5.70 -15.73 -13.08
N VAL A 38 -6.60 -15.15 -12.30
CA VAL A 38 -7.64 -14.22 -12.75
C VAL A 38 -7.26 -12.78 -12.40
N LEU A 39 -7.20 -11.92 -13.42
CA LEU A 39 -7.07 -10.48 -13.30
C LEU A 39 -8.44 -9.84 -13.34
N THR A 40 -8.80 -9.10 -12.30
CA THR A 40 -10.04 -8.30 -12.26
C THR A 40 -9.71 -6.82 -12.41
N LEU A 41 -10.29 -6.19 -13.42
CA LEU A 41 -10.16 -4.77 -13.70
C LEU A 41 -11.47 -4.04 -13.37
N PRO A 42 -11.42 -2.84 -12.76
CA PRO A 42 -12.62 -2.07 -12.45
C PRO A 42 -13.27 -1.49 -13.70
N LEU A 43 -14.59 -1.32 -13.66
CA LEU A 43 -15.35 -0.58 -14.63
C LEU A 43 -15.44 0.90 -14.18
N TRP A 44 -14.37 1.65 -14.35
CA TRP A 44 -14.33 3.08 -14.01
C TRP A 44 -14.58 3.95 -15.23
N ASP A 45 -15.71 4.61 -15.24
CA ASP A 45 -16.08 5.50 -16.36
C ASP A 45 -15.21 6.76 -16.45
N LYS A 46 -14.57 7.16 -15.34
CA LYS A 46 -13.79 8.40 -15.24
C LYS A 46 -12.27 8.20 -15.30
N ALA A 47 -11.78 6.97 -15.23
CA ALA A 47 -10.35 6.71 -15.28
C ALA A 47 -9.79 6.90 -16.69
N SER A 48 -8.63 7.54 -16.79
CA SER A 48 -7.91 7.70 -18.05
C SER A 48 -7.27 6.39 -18.51
N ASN A 49 -6.84 6.35 -19.77
CA ASN A 49 -6.04 5.24 -20.28
C ASN A 49 -4.74 5.02 -19.50
N ILE A 50 -4.12 6.11 -19.02
CA ILE A 50 -2.87 6.04 -18.23
C ILE A 50 -3.12 5.33 -16.90
N VAL A 51 -4.20 5.64 -16.19
CA VAL A 51 -4.57 4.97 -14.93
C VAL A 51 -4.81 3.49 -15.17
N TYR A 52 -5.54 3.11 -16.24
CA TYR A 52 -5.75 1.71 -16.57
C TYR A 52 -4.45 0.99 -16.95
N ASP A 53 -3.55 1.61 -17.70
CA ASP A 53 -2.24 1.04 -18.03
C ASP A 53 -1.40 0.81 -16.77
N MET A 54 -1.45 1.73 -15.83
CA MET A 54 -0.82 1.58 -14.52
C MET A 54 -1.41 0.41 -13.74
N LEU A 55 -2.74 0.31 -13.64
CA LEU A 55 -3.42 -0.78 -12.93
C LEU A 55 -3.09 -2.15 -13.57
N VAL A 56 -3.15 -2.23 -14.88
CA VAL A 56 -2.76 -3.46 -15.61
C VAL A 56 -1.31 -3.80 -15.33
N GLY A 57 -0.40 -2.84 -15.43
CA GLY A 57 1.02 -3.05 -15.17
C GLY A 57 1.30 -3.51 -13.74
N HIS A 58 0.60 -2.94 -12.76
CA HIS A 58 0.69 -3.32 -11.36
C HIS A 58 0.25 -4.78 -11.16
N GLU A 59 -0.94 -5.13 -11.62
CA GLU A 59 -1.50 -6.47 -11.41
C GLU A 59 -0.75 -7.56 -12.20
N VAL A 60 -0.25 -7.24 -13.39
CA VAL A 60 0.65 -8.13 -14.15
C VAL A 60 1.96 -8.33 -13.38
N GLY A 61 2.44 -7.33 -12.65
CA GLY A 61 3.58 -7.48 -11.75
C GLY A 61 3.36 -8.57 -10.71
N HIS A 62 2.19 -8.64 -10.10
CA HIS A 62 1.81 -9.74 -9.21
C HIS A 62 1.74 -11.09 -9.97
N ALA A 63 1.20 -11.11 -11.18
CA ALA A 63 1.14 -12.31 -11.99
C ALA A 63 2.52 -12.89 -12.30
N LEU A 64 3.51 -12.03 -12.57
CA LEU A 64 4.86 -12.45 -12.94
C LEU A 64 5.75 -12.78 -11.74
N TYR A 65 5.58 -12.07 -10.62
CA TYR A 65 6.58 -12.04 -9.55
C TYR A 65 6.08 -12.49 -8.18
N THR A 66 4.78 -12.40 -7.89
CA THR A 66 4.24 -12.80 -6.59
C THR A 66 3.97 -14.31 -6.59
N PRO A 67 4.68 -15.10 -5.75
CA PRO A 67 4.48 -16.53 -5.71
C PRO A 67 3.18 -16.92 -5.04
N ASP A 68 2.60 -18.05 -5.48
CA ASP A 68 1.48 -18.71 -4.81
C ASP A 68 2.02 -19.66 -3.74
N GLU A 69 2.37 -19.13 -2.58
CA GLU A 69 2.92 -19.89 -1.45
C GLU A 69 2.24 -19.54 -0.12
N GLU A 70 2.22 -20.50 0.78
CA GLU A 70 1.64 -20.34 2.12
C GLU A 70 2.64 -19.68 3.08
N TRP A 71 3.10 -18.48 2.77
CA TRP A 71 4.11 -17.74 3.53
C TRP A 71 3.70 -17.48 4.99
N TRP A 72 2.40 -17.39 5.28
CA TRP A 72 1.85 -17.20 6.64
C TRP A 72 2.14 -18.36 7.60
N LYS A 73 2.58 -19.49 7.10
CA LYS A 73 3.09 -20.59 7.93
C LYS A 73 4.46 -20.28 8.51
N ARG A 74 5.27 -19.51 7.78
CA ARG A 74 6.64 -19.12 8.19
C ARG A 74 6.68 -17.80 8.94
N TYR A 75 5.89 -16.83 8.52
CA TYR A 75 5.87 -15.47 9.06
C TYR A 75 4.49 -15.15 9.65
N LYS A 76 4.47 -14.67 10.90
CA LYS A 76 3.24 -14.24 11.59
C LYS A 76 3.05 -12.73 11.47
N VAL A 77 2.83 -12.27 10.24
CA VAL A 77 2.66 -10.87 9.88
C VAL A 77 1.29 -10.71 9.20
N PRO A 78 0.53 -9.66 9.51
CA PRO A 78 -0.72 -9.39 8.80
C PRO A 78 -0.50 -9.23 7.29
N PRO A 79 -1.36 -9.80 6.43
CA PRO A 79 -1.21 -9.74 4.97
C PRO A 79 -1.07 -8.32 4.42
N SER A 80 -1.68 -7.32 5.05
CA SER A 80 -1.58 -5.91 4.63
C SER A 80 -0.15 -5.38 4.61
N PHE A 81 0.69 -5.78 5.58
CA PHE A 81 2.11 -5.40 5.63
C PHE A 81 2.91 -6.03 4.48
N VAL A 82 2.64 -7.29 4.19
CA VAL A 82 3.26 -7.99 3.06
C VAL A 82 2.84 -7.34 1.74
N ASN A 83 1.56 -7.03 1.59
CA ASN A 83 1.02 -6.43 0.36
C ASN A 83 1.64 -5.06 0.05
N ILE A 84 1.79 -4.19 1.05
CA ILE A 84 2.42 -2.87 0.87
C ILE A 84 3.84 -3.03 0.30
N ILE A 85 4.63 -3.95 0.85
CA ILE A 85 6.03 -4.13 0.45
C ILE A 85 6.14 -4.89 -0.87
N GLU A 86 5.28 -5.88 -1.10
CA GLU A 86 5.21 -6.59 -2.37
C GLU A 86 4.87 -5.65 -3.53
N ASP A 87 3.94 -4.71 -3.32
CA ASP A 87 3.62 -3.67 -4.29
C ASP A 87 4.88 -2.87 -4.70
N VAL A 88 5.71 -2.49 -3.73
CA VAL A 88 6.96 -1.78 -4.00
C VAL A 88 7.91 -2.64 -4.85
N ARG A 89 8.06 -3.90 -4.50
CA ARG A 89 8.95 -4.83 -5.20
C ARG A 89 8.48 -5.07 -6.63
N ILE A 90 7.22 -5.44 -6.82
CA ILE A 90 6.70 -5.80 -8.16
C ILE A 90 6.68 -4.60 -9.11
N GLU A 91 6.35 -3.41 -8.64
CA GLU A 91 6.40 -2.20 -9.46
C GLU A 91 7.83 -1.86 -9.90
N LYS A 92 8.81 -1.99 -9.00
CA LYS A 92 10.23 -1.83 -9.33
C LYS A 92 10.68 -2.82 -10.41
N LEU A 93 10.32 -4.10 -10.26
CA LEU A 93 10.66 -5.14 -11.23
C LEU A 93 9.97 -4.92 -12.58
N MET A 94 8.71 -4.49 -12.59
CA MET A 94 7.98 -4.16 -13.81
C MET A 94 8.61 -2.97 -14.56
N LYS A 95 9.02 -1.93 -13.85
CA LYS A 95 9.72 -0.77 -14.45
C LYS A 95 11.07 -1.16 -15.08
N ARG A 96 11.78 -2.12 -14.48
CA ARG A 96 13.03 -2.67 -15.05
C ARG A 96 12.77 -3.47 -16.31
N ARG A 97 11.73 -4.29 -16.29
CA ARG A 97 11.39 -5.18 -17.41
C ARG A 97 10.75 -4.40 -18.57
N TYR A 98 9.89 -3.46 -18.27
CA TYR A 98 9.14 -2.66 -19.22
C TYR A 98 9.33 -1.17 -18.94
N ALA A 99 10.38 -0.58 -19.50
CA ALA A 99 10.76 0.80 -19.22
C ALA A 99 9.62 1.82 -19.46
N GLY A 100 8.74 1.56 -20.43
CA GLY A 100 7.56 2.39 -20.71
C GLY A 100 6.57 2.47 -19.55
N LEU A 101 6.51 1.45 -18.68
CA LEU A 101 5.64 1.46 -17.51
C LEU A 101 6.04 2.49 -16.45
N SER A 102 7.32 2.90 -16.40
CA SER A 102 7.74 3.97 -15.48
C SER A 102 6.93 5.25 -15.69
N LYS A 103 6.63 5.57 -16.95
CA LYS A 103 5.79 6.70 -17.32
C LYS A 103 4.32 6.48 -16.91
N SER A 104 3.80 5.28 -17.14
CA SER A 104 2.42 4.93 -16.76
C SER A 104 2.22 4.97 -15.25
N PHE A 105 3.16 4.46 -14.46
CA PHE A 105 3.14 4.55 -13.00
C PHE A 105 3.21 6.00 -12.52
N TYR A 106 4.12 6.79 -13.06
CA TYR A 106 4.29 8.19 -12.66
C TYR A 106 3.00 8.99 -12.90
N TYR A 107 2.50 9.02 -14.12
CA TYR A 107 1.32 9.80 -14.47
C TYR A 107 0.01 9.19 -13.96
N GLY A 108 -0.07 7.89 -13.85
CA GLY A 108 -1.22 7.20 -13.27
C GLY A 108 -1.39 7.54 -11.78
N TYR A 109 -0.32 7.48 -11.01
CA TYR A 109 -0.36 7.88 -9.60
C TYR A 109 -0.55 9.39 -9.41
N GLN A 110 -0.02 10.23 -10.30
CA GLN A 110 -0.31 11.66 -10.29
C GLN A 110 -1.81 11.93 -10.45
N GLU A 111 -2.45 11.30 -11.43
CA GLU A 111 -3.90 11.46 -11.66
C GLU A 111 -4.71 10.99 -10.45
N LEU A 112 -4.38 9.84 -9.86
CA LEU A 112 -5.04 9.35 -8.65
C LEU A 112 -4.86 10.30 -7.46
N ASN A 113 -3.68 10.87 -7.30
CA ASN A 113 -3.43 11.86 -6.26
C ASN A 113 -4.23 13.16 -6.49
N ASP A 114 -4.28 13.65 -7.72
CA ASP A 114 -5.04 14.84 -8.10
C ASP A 114 -6.55 14.65 -7.87
N ASP A 115 -7.06 13.43 -8.06
CA ASP A 115 -8.45 13.04 -7.82
C ASP A 115 -8.72 12.69 -6.33
N ASN A 116 -7.76 12.88 -5.45
CA ASN A 116 -7.85 12.56 -4.02
C ASN A 116 -8.21 11.09 -3.72
N PHE A 117 -7.75 10.17 -4.57
CA PHE A 117 -8.01 8.73 -4.42
C PHE A 117 -7.53 8.18 -3.07
N PHE A 118 -6.39 8.67 -2.57
CA PHE A 118 -5.79 8.22 -1.32
C PHE A 118 -6.40 8.85 -0.07
N SER A 119 -7.31 9.81 -0.23
CA SER A 119 -8.02 10.50 0.86
C SER A 119 -7.09 11.03 1.96
N ILE A 120 -5.97 11.63 1.55
CA ILE A 120 -4.96 12.16 2.47
C ILE A 120 -5.25 13.61 2.83
N ASP A 121 -4.86 13.98 4.07
CA ASP A 121 -4.73 15.36 4.51
C ASP A 121 -3.25 15.75 4.50
N PRO A 122 -2.79 16.57 3.53
CA PRO A 122 -1.38 16.91 3.41
C PRO A 122 -0.79 17.62 4.63
N ASP A 123 -1.64 18.29 5.42
CA ASP A 123 -1.20 19.03 6.61
C ASP A 123 -0.99 18.14 7.84
N ASN A 124 -1.50 16.89 7.81
CA ASN A 124 -1.48 15.95 8.93
C ASN A 124 -0.85 14.60 8.59
N LEU A 125 0.04 14.53 7.63
CA LEU A 125 0.70 13.27 7.23
C LEU A 125 1.52 12.63 8.36
N GLU A 126 2.04 13.43 9.29
CA GLU A 126 2.80 12.96 10.45
C GLU A 126 1.95 12.09 11.40
N GLU A 127 0.63 12.35 11.45
CA GLU A 127 -0.31 11.61 12.29
C GLU A 127 -0.73 10.26 11.70
N MET A 128 -0.43 10.03 10.44
CA MET A 128 -0.70 8.74 9.79
C MET A 128 0.21 7.65 10.33
N GLY A 129 -0.30 6.43 10.38
CA GLY A 129 0.49 5.25 10.71
C GLY A 129 1.70 5.09 9.79
N PHE A 130 2.79 4.54 10.32
CA PHE A 130 4.04 4.40 9.56
C PHE A 130 3.86 3.53 8.31
N ALA A 131 3.12 2.42 8.40
CA ALA A 131 2.82 1.58 7.25
C ALA A 131 2.06 2.34 6.14
N ASP A 132 1.12 3.18 6.50
CA ASP A 132 0.37 4.01 5.54
C ASP A 132 1.29 5.07 4.90
N ARG A 133 2.18 5.69 5.68
CA ARG A 133 3.18 6.63 5.15
C ARG A 133 4.13 5.97 4.17
N ILE A 134 4.56 4.73 4.42
CA ILE A 134 5.36 3.94 3.48
C ILE A 134 4.59 3.73 2.17
N ASN A 135 3.35 3.30 2.25
CA ASN A 135 2.53 3.09 1.06
C ASN A 135 2.40 4.35 0.20
N LEU A 136 2.11 5.49 0.83
CA LEU A 136 2.04 6.79 0.15
C LEU A 136 3.38 7.21 -0.44
N HIS A 137 4.48 7.04 0.29
CA HIS A 137 5.81 7.41 -0.16
C HIS A 137 6.19 6.71 -1.48
N PHE A 138 5.97 5.42 -1.58
CA PHE A 138 6.32 4.67 -2.78
C PHE A 138 5.34 4.90 -3.95
N LYS A 139 4.09 5.23 -3.69
CA LYS A 139 3.09 5.48 -4.73
C LYS A 139 3.07 6.93 -5.20
N ILE A 140 3.04 7.87 -4.29
CA ILE A 140 2.86 9.30 -4.59
C ILE A 140 3.95 10.23 -4.02
N GLY A 141 5.07 9.68 -3.56
CA GLY A 141 6.16 10.47 -2.98
C GLY A 141 6.82 11.47 -3.94
N ASN A 142 6.60 11.33 -5.25
CA ASN A 142 7.01 12.34 -6.24
C ASN A 142 6.16 13.61 -6.20
N PHE A 143 4.96 13.56 -5.61
CA PHE A 143 3.98 14.65 -5.61
C PHE A 143 3.66 15.15 -4.22
N VAL A 144 3.90 14.33 -3.20
CA VAL A 144 3.64 14.61 -1.78
C VAL A 144 4.87 14.24 -0.97
N GLU A 145 5.37 15.18 -0.19
CA GLU A 145 6.47 14.91 0.74
C GLU A 145 5.93 14.15 1.96
N VAL A 146 6.25 12.86 2.03
CA VAL A 146 5.84 12.00 3.15
C VAL A 146 6.91 12.04 4.24
N PRO A 147 6.56 12.44 5.49
CA PRO A 147 7.54 12.56 6.56
C PRO A 147 7.94 11.18 7.12
N PHE A 148 9.23 11.03 7.47
CA PHE A 148 9.74 9.95 8.29
C PHE A 148 10.36 10.54 9.55
N LEU A 149 9.88 10.10 10.72
CA LEU A 149 10.04 10.82 11.98
C LEU A 149 11.39 10.57 12.66
N ASN A 150 12.10 9.52 12.29
CA ASN A 150 13.37 9.15 12.88
C ASN A 150 14.23 8.28 11.95
N ASP A 151 15.47 8.01 12.36
CA ASP A 151 16.42 7.21 11.56
C ASP A 151 15.96 5.76 11.38
N ARG A 152 15.29 5.17 12.38
CA ARG A 152 14.77 3.80 12.29
C ARG A 152 13.73 3.68 11.18
N GLU A 153 12.83 4.65 11.06
CA GLU A 153 11.86 4.69 9.96
C GLU A 153 12.55 4.79 8.60
N ARG A 154 13.57 5.64 8.47
CA ARG A 154 14.37 5.78 7.24
C ARG A 154 15.13 4.50 6.87
N GLU A 155 15.67 3.79 7.86
CA GLU A 155 16.31 2.49 7.65
C GLU A 155 15.33 1.45 7.12
N ILE A 156 14.13 1.38 7.69
CA ILE A 156 13.07 0.46 7.23
C ILE A 156 12.64 0.79 5.80
N VAL A 157 12.46 2.06 5.47
CA VAL A 157 12.16 2.49 4.09
C VAL A 157 13.25 2.05 3.12
N SER A 158 14.52 2.21 3.50
CA SER A 158 15.66 1.77 2.69
C SER A 158 15.65 0.25 2.50
N MET A 159 15.36 -0.51 3.54
CA MET A 159 15.22 -1.97 3.48
C MET A 159 14.12 -2.39 2.51
N ILE A 160 12.97 -1.74 2.56
CA ILE A 160 11.84 -2.01 1.66
C ILE A 160 12.22 -1.69 0.21
N ASN A 161 12.86 -0.55 -0.04
CA ASN A 161 13.31 -0.16 -1.36
C ASN A 161 14.33 -1.14 -1.97
N ALA A 162 15.10 -1.83 -1.13
CA ALA A 162 16.13 -2.78 -1.54
C ALA A 162 15.61 -4.20 -1.81
N THR A 163 14.34 -4.50 -1.57
CA THR A 163 13.78 -5.85 -1.77
C THR A 163 13.87 -6.28 -3.23
N GLU A 164 14.38 -7.49 -3.45
CA GLU A 164 14.50 -8.11 -4.79
C GLU A 164 13.73 -9.43 -4.87
N SER A 165 13.82 -10.27 -3.85
CA SER A 165 13.09 -11.52 -3.75
C SER A 165 11.82 -11.38 -2.90
N PHE A 166 10.92 -12.36 -3.02
CA PHE A 166 9.74 -12.42 -2.15
C PHE A 166 10.12 -12.70 -0.69
N ASP A 167 11.19 -13.45 -0.45
CA ASP A 167 11.71 -13.64 0.92
C ASP A 167 12.20 -12.32 1.53
N ASP A 168 12.83 -11.44 0.75
CA ASP A 168 13.19 -10.09 1.20
C ASP A 168 11.94 -9.30 1.64
N VAL A 169 10.84 -9.44 0.91
CA VAL A 169 9.54 -8.82 1.25
C VAL A 169 9.04 -9.33 2.60
N LEU A 170 9.08 -10.63 2.82
CA LEU A 170 8.61 -11.24 4.07
C LEU A 170 9.47 -10.80 5.28
N GLU A 171 10.77 -10.72 5.12
CA GLU A 171 11.69 -10.21 6.15
C GLU A 171 11.43 -8.74 6.45
N ALA A 172 11.29 -7.91 5.41
CA ALA A 172 10.99 -6.48 5.57
C ALA A 172 9.61 -6.26 6.21
N ALA A 173 8.60 -7.05 5.84
CA ALA A 173 7.27 -7.01 6.43
C ALA A 173 7.28 -7.36 7.92
N HIS A 174 8.09 -8.33 8.31
CA HIS A 174 8.27 -8.71 9.71
C HIS A 174 8.88 -7.54 10.51
N VAL A 175 9.96 -6.95 10.02
CA VAL A 175 10.60 -5.78 10.65
C VAL A 175 9.65 -4.59 10.78
N LEU A 176 8.91 -4.30 9.72
CA LEU A 176 7.92 -3.23 9.71
C LEU A 176 6.81 -3.48 10.73
N TYR A 177 6.29 -4.71 10.79
CA TYR A 177 5.24 -5.07 11.72
C TYR A 177 5.71 -4.98 13.17
N GLU A 178 6.89 -5.51 13.51
CA GLU A 178 7.47 -5.38 14.84
C GLU A 178 7.62 -3.92 15.28
N TYR A 179 8.14 -3.07 14.40
CA TYR A 179 8.26 -1.64 14.68
C TYR A 179 6.91 -0.98 14.94
N CYS A 180 5.89 -1.28 14.13
CA CYS A 180 4.54 -0.76 14.33
C CYS A 180 3.91 -1.26 15.65
N GLN A 181 4.20 -2.49 16.06
CA GLN A 181 3.75 -3.02 17.37
C GLN A 181 4.44 -2.28 18.53
N GLU A 182 5.74 -2.03 18.45
CA GLU A 182 6.46 -1.26 19.46
C GLU A 182 5.89 0.16 19.63
N LEU A 183 5.52 0.82 18.53
CA LEU A 183 4.88 2.14 18.57
C LEU A 183 3.50 2.09 19.21
N GLN A 184 2.71 1.07 18.93
CA GLN A 184 1.39 0.88 19.52
C GLN A 184 1.49 0.67 21.03
N ASP A 185 2.37 -0.23 21.46
CA ASP A 185 2.61 -0.54 22.88
C ASP A 185 3.09 0.71 23.63
N ALA A 186 3.97 1.51 23.04
CA ALA A 186 4.47 2.75 23.64
C ALA A 186 3.34 3.77 23.82
N LYS A 187 2.49 3.93 22.81
CA LYS A 187 1.34 4.85 22.86
C LYS A 187 0.31 4.43 23.91
N GLU A 188 0.01 3.14 24.00
CA GLU A 188 -0.91 2.59 25.01
C GLU A 188 -0.39 2.82 26.44
N LYS A 189 0.93 2.65 26.66
CA LYS A 189 1.55 2.93 27.95
C LYS A 189 1.46 4.41 28.32
N GLU A 190 1.76 5.31 27.39
CA GLU A 190 1.67 6.75 27.60
C GLU A 190 0.24 7.18 27.94
N GLU A 191 -0.76 6.69 27.22
CA GLU A 191 -2.16 6.94 27.50
C GLU A 191 -2.59 6.43 28.89
N LEU A 192 -2.08 5.27 29.31
CA LEU A 192 -2.34 4.71 30.62
C LEU A 192 -1.72 5.56 31.73
N GLU A 193 -0.46 5.99 31.57
CA GLU A 193 0.25 6.86 32.52
C GLU A 193 -0.46 8.21 32.67
N LEU A 194 -0.93 8.80 31.58
CA LEU A 194 -1.72 10.04 31.61
C LEU A 194 -3.02 9.87 32.38
N LYS A 195 -3.73 8.75 32.21
CA LYS A 195 -4.96 8.44 32.97
C LYS A 195 -4.69 8.25 34.46
N ILE A 196 -3.60 7.56 34.82
CA ILE A 196 -3.19 7.36 36.20
C ILE A 196 -2.86 8.70 36.85
N ASN A 197 -2.05 9.53 36.20
CA ASN A 197 -1.67 10.85 36.70
C ASN A 197 -2.88 11.80 36.85
N ALA A 198 -3.85 11.72 35.93
CA ALA A 198 -5.08 12.52 36.01
C ALA A 198 -5.94 12.08 37.21
N ASN A 199 -5.99 10.80 37.53
CA ASN A 199 -6.72 10.27 38.69
C ASN A 199 -6.02 10.67 40.01
N ASP A 200 -4.69 10.65 40.06
CA ASP A 200 -3.91 11.07 41.25
C ASP A 200 -3.99 12.57 41.53
N LEU A 201 -4.27 13.41 40.53
CA LEU A 201 -4.43 14.86 40.67
C LEU A 201 -5.83 15.32 41.09
N GLY A 202 -6.75 14.38 41.40
CA GLY A 202 -8.02 14.65 42.05
C GLY A 202 -9.01 15.49 41.24
N PHE A 203 -9.17 15.22 39.98
CA PHE A 203 -10.30 15.71 39.20
C PHE A 203 -11.54 14.82 39.40
N ASP A 204 -11.89 14.55 40.65
CA ASP A 204 -13.23 14.11 40.99
C ASP A 204 -14.15 15.31 40.95
N GLY A 205 -14.80 15.50 39.82
CA GLY A 205 -15.91 16.42 39.71
C GLY A 205 -17.11 15.91 40.50
N GLU A 206 -17.17 16.22 41.79
CA GLU A 206 -18.41 16.11 42.54
C GLU A 206 -19.45 17.03 41.91
N SER A 207 -20.36 16.48 41.14
CA SER A 207 -21.64 17.11 40.86
C SER A 207 -22.53 16.91 42.09
N SER A 208 -22.46 17.80 43.09
CA SER A 208 -23.47 17.89 44.11
C SER A 208 -24.75 18.44 43.50
N GLY A 209 -25.71 17.55 43.27
CA GLY A 209 -27.10 17.94 43.11
C GLY A 209 -27.62 18.53 44.39
N GLY A 210 -28.02 19.78 44.34
CA GLY A 210 -28.77 20.46 45.40
C GLY A 210 -30.16 20.78 44.89
N SER A 211 -31.15 20.19 45.51
CA SER A 211 -32.55 20.54 45.71
C SER A 211 -33.22 21.55 44.80
#